data_f616d9ab63ca3e4c01efef53ec4b9a29
#
_entry.id   f616d9ab63ca3e4c01efef53ec4b9a29
#
_cell.length_a   1.000
_cell.length_b   1.000
_cell.length_c   1.000
_cell.angle_alpha   90.00
_cell.angle_beta   90.00
_cell.angle_gamma   90.00
#
_symmetry.space_group_name_H-M   'P 1'
#
loop_
_entity.id
_entity.type
_entity.pdbx_description
1 polymer ?
#
loop_
_entity_poly.entity_id
_entity_poly.type
_entity_poly.pdbx_seq_one_letter_code
_entity_poly.pdbx_strand_id
1 'polypeptide(L)'
;VKKNQIDIVFPQTSWEMFHLSEAAERIEKHCKVLASKHELVAICENKYLMYKHFEGKIDVPKFYLVKTISELIEAAEKLGYPEKDVVFKPPEGKGARGVRVLTEKSDRYDLLFNGRPFAKFISMDELKSTVEEKEIPPLMIMEYLDGVELKIDPVLQNGEILTCSV
;
A
#
# COMPACT_ATOMS: atom_id res chain seq x y z
N VAL A 1 -17.71 22.70 -14.05
CA VAL A 1 -18.85 21.84 -14.39
C VAL A 1 -19.87 22.66 -15.14
N LYS A 2 -20.63 23.58 -14.50
CA LYS A 2 -21.72 24.33 -15.15
C LYS A 2 -21.29 25.09 -16.43
N LYS A 3 -20.17 25.82 -16.38
CA LYS A 3 -19.67 26.63 -17.50
C LYS A 3 -19.40 25.81 -18.76
N ASN A 4 -18.93 24.56 -18.60
CA ASN A 4 -18.49 23.71 -19.71
C ASN A 4 -19.46 22.54 -19.98
N GLN A 5 -20.65 22.53 -19.37
CA GLN A 5 -21.67 21.48 -19.55
C GLN A 5 -21.11 20.06 -19.36
N ILE A 6 -20.33 19.83 -18.28
CA ILE A 6 -19.74 18.54 -17.97
C ILE A 6 -20.80 17.61 -17.40
N ASP A 7 -21.00 16.43 -17.98
CA ASP A 7 -21.95 15.41 -17.55
C ASP A 7 -21.33 14.44 -16.55
N ILE A 8 -20.04 14.13 -16.70
CA ILE A 8 -19.32 13.12 -15.91
C ILE A 8 -17.93 13.65 -15.55
N VAL A 9 -17.54 13.44 -14.29
CA VAL A 9 -16.16 13.64 -13.81
C VAL A 9 -15.57 12.27 -13.49
N PHE A 10 -14.42 11.97 -14.11
CA PHE A 10 -13.71 10.72 -13.93
C PHE A 10 -12.31 10.98 -13.33
N PRO A 11 -12.08 10.65 -12.04
CA PRO A 11 -10.77 10.77 -11.41
C PRO A 11 -9.73 9.87 -12.08
N GLN A 12 -8.56 10.40 -12.39
CA GLN A 12 -7.47 9.64 -13.01
C GLN A 12 -6.36 9.30 -12.01
N THR A 13 -6.32 10.00 -10.89
CA THR A 13 -5.31 9.79 -9.84
C THR A 13 -5.97 9.53 -8.50
N SER A 14 -5.26 8.87 -7.59
CA SER A 14 -5.77 8.64 -6.23
C SER A 14 -6.00 9.96 -5.48
N TRP A 15 -5.19 10.99 -5.74
CA TRP A 15 -5.39 12.32 -5.16
C TRP A 15 -6.71 12.95 -5.61
N GLU A 16 -7.00 12.87 -6.91
CA GLU A 16 -8.29 13.33 -7.46
C GLU A 16 -9.44 12.49 -6.91
N MET A 17 -9.28 11.15 -6.85
CA MET A 17 -10.28 10.25 -6.29
C MET A 17 -10.65 10.65 -4.86
N PHE A 18 -9.65 10.93 -4.01
CA PHE A 18 -9.86 11.32 -2.64
C PHE A 18 -10.67 12.62 -2.53
N HIS A 19 -10.21 13.69 -3.18
CA HIS A 19 -10.87 14.99 -3.08
C HIS A 19 -12.22 15.07 -3.84
N LEU A 20 -12.34 14.37 -4.96
CA LEU A 20 -13.59 14.34 -5.69
C LEU A 20 -14.64 13.49 -4.97
N SER A 21 -14.25 12.40 -4.34
CA SER A 21 -15.17 11.61 -3.50
C SER A 21 -15.66 12.40 -2.28
N GLU A 22 -14.78 13.17 -1.63
CA GLU A 22 -15.14 14.07 -0.52
C GLU A 22 -16.15 15.15 -0.96
N ALA A 23 -15.97 15.68 -2.16
CA ALA A 23 -16.82 16.72 -2.70
C ALA A 23 -18.03 16.18 -3.52
N ALA A 24 -18.19 14.86 -3.62
CA ALA A 24 -19.13 14.21 -4.53
C ALA A 24 -20.57 14.75 -4.39
N GLU A 25 -21.13 14.78 -3.19
CA GLU A 25 -22.50 15.26 -2.94
C GLU A 25 -22.73 16.69 -3.46
N ARG A 26 -21.73 17.55 -3.40
CA ARG A 26 -21.80 18.93 -3.90
C ARG A 26 -21.73 18.98 -5.43
N ILE A 27 -20.86 18.16 -6.02
CA ILE A 27 -20.61 18.11 -7.46
C ILE A 27 -21.77 17.40 -8.18
N GLU A 28 -22.33 16.36 -7.59
CA GLU A 28 -23.40 15.52 -8.16
C GLU A 28 -24.72 16.24 -8.33
N LYS A 29 -24.87 17.42 -7.75
CA LYS A 29 -25.97 18.34 -8.09
C LYS A 29 -25.92 18.84 -9.54
N HIS A 30 -24.82 18.61 -10.25
CA HIS A 30 -24.56 19.17 -11.56
C HIS A 30 -24.03 18.19 -12.60
N CYS A 31 -23.35 17.13 -12.19
CA CYS A 31 -22.80 16.08 -13.05
C CYS A 31 -22.52 14.85 -12.21
N LYS A 32 -22.35 13.69 -12.84
CA LYS A 32 -21.95 12.46 -12.12
C LYS A 32 -20.45 12.49 -11.77
N VAL A 33 -20.12 11.96 -10.58
CA VAL A 33 -18.73 11.70 -10.19
C VAL A 33 -18.52 10.20 -10.15
N LEU A 34 -17.60 9.67 -10.97
CA LEU A 34 -17.27 8.25 -10.97
C LEU A 34 -16.25 7.96 -9.85
N ALA A 35 -16.70 8.01 -8.63
CA ALA A 35 -15.91 7.71 -7.44
C ALA A 35 -16.70 6.80 -6.49
N SER A 36 -15.95 6.00 -5.73
CA SER A 36 -16.52 5.27 -4.60
C SER A 36 -16.88 6.24 -3.47
N LYS A 37 -17.66 5.78 -2.49
CA LYS A 37 -17.96 6.56 -1.29
C LYS A 37 -16.67 7.01 -0.61
N HIS A 38 -16.62 8.27 -0.18
CA HIS A 38 -15.41 8.87 0.40
C HIS A 38 -14.83 8.06 1.57
N GLU A 39 -15.68 7.53 2.45
CA GLU A 39 -15.27 6.69 3.58
C GLU A 39 -14.45 5.47 3.14
N LEU A 40 -14.83 4.82 2.04
CA LEU A 40 -14.11 3.69 1.49
C LEU A 40 -12.80 4.13 0.82
N VAL A 41 -12.83 5.25 0.10
CA VAL A 41 -11.63 5.83 -0.51
C VAL A 41 -10.61 6.18 0.57
N ALA A 42 -11.03 6.81 1.67
CA ALA A 42 -10.16 7.17 2.79
C ALA A 42 -9.50 5.95 3.45
N ILE A 43 -10.26 4.85 3.62
CA ILE A 43 -9.71 3.58 4.13
C ILE A 43 -8.65 3.04 3.17
N CYS A 44 -8.92 3.03 1.85
CA CYS A 44 -8.01 2.48 0.84
C CYS A 44 -6.73 3.31 0.63
N GLU A 45 -6.75 4.62 0.91
CA GLU A 45 -5.56 5.48 0.83
C GLU A 45 -4.50 5.12 1.89
N ASN A 46 -4.92 4.54 3.02
CA ASN A 46 -4.03 4.11 4.08
C ASN A 46 -4.01 2.58 4.19
N LYS A 47 -2.88 1.96 3.81
CA LYS A 47 -2.73 0.50 3.76
C LYS A 47 -2.97 -0.17 5.11
N TYR A 48 -2.55 0.47 6.21
CA TYR A 48 -2.79 -0.07 7.54
C TYR A 48 -4.28 -0.09 7.87
N LEU A 49 -4.99 0.99 7.61
CA LEU A 49 -6.45 1.05 7.83
C LEU A 49 -7.20 0.07 6.93
N MET A 50 -6.74 -0.08 5.69
CA MET A 50 -7.30 -1.05 4.74
C MET A 50 -7.16 -2.49 5.27
N TYR A 51 -5.97 -2.88 5.71
CA TYR A 51 -5.74 -4.22 6.27
C TYR A 51 -6.55 -4.43 7.56
N LYS A 52 -6.60 -3.43 8.43
CA LYS A 52 -7.47 -3.46 9.62
C LYS A 52 -8.95 -3.62 9.29
N HIS A 53 -9.42 -2.97 8.24
CA HIS A 53 -10.80 -3.08 7.78
C HIS A 53 -11.13 -4.51 7.31
N PHE A 54 -10.17 -5.19 6.69
CA PHE A 54 -10.36 -6.54 6.15
C PHE A 54 -9.98 -7.66 7.12
N GLU A 55 -9.28 -7.35 8.21
CA GLU A 55 -8.90 -8.34 9.23
C GLU A 55 -10.12 -9.11 9.76
N GLY A 56 -10.07 -10.43 9.69
CA GLY A 56 -11.18 -11.30 10.07
C GLY A 56 -12.34 -11.39 9.06
N LYS A 57 -12.28 -10.68 7.93
CA LYS A 57 -13.26 -10.77 6.84
C LYS A 57 -12.73 -11.57 5.66
N ILE A 58 -11.45 -11.42 5.37
CA ILE A 58 -10.70 -12.18 4.36
C ILE A 58 -9.32 -12.50 4.92
N ASP A 59 -8.61 -13.40 4.26
CA ASP A 59 -7.22 -13.69 4.61
C ASP A 59 -6.34 -12.48 4.27
N VAL A 60 -5.72 -11.91 5.28
CA VAL A 60 -4.71 -10.87 5.17
C VAL A 60 -3.43 -11.33 5.86
N PRO A 61 -2.24 -10.96 5.35
CA PRO A 61 -0.99 -11.27 6.05
C PRO A 61 -0.98 -10.63 7.43
N LYS A 62 -0.27 -11.22 8.40
CA LYS A 62 -0.04 -10.58 9.70
C LYS A 62 0.74 -9.28 9.51
N PHE A 63 0.37 -8.23 10.22
CA PHE A 63 0.95 -6.91 10.06
C PHE A 63 0.93 -6.12 11.36
N TYR A 64 1.86 -5.17 11.48
CA TYR A 64 1.99 -4.23 12.59
C TYR A 64 2.23 -2.82 12.08
N LEU A 65 1.77 -1.82 12.82
CA LEU A 65 2.18 -0.42 12.64
C LEU A 65 3.27 -0.10 13.64
N VAL A 66 4.38 0.43 13.17
CA VAL A 66 5.57 0.74 13.98
C VAL A 66 5.98 2.19 13.74
N LYS A 67 6.55 2.83 14.75
CA LYS A 67 6.97 4.23 14.72
C LYS A 67 8.44 4.41 15.13
N THR A 68 9.06 3.36 15.64
CA THR A 68 10.47 3.36 16.05
C THR A 68 11.20 2.17 15.45
N ILE A 69 12.52 2.27 15.36
CA ILE A 69 13.34 1.15 14.88
C ILE A 69 13.25 -0.06 15.82
N SER A 70 13.13 0.17 17.13
CA SER A 70 12.96 -0.91 18.12
C SER A 70 11.65 -1.66 17.91
N GLU A 71 10.53 -0.95 17.71
CA GLU A 71 9.24 -1.56 17.39
C GLU A 71 9.30 -2.34 16.06
N LEU A 72 10.05 -1.84 15.06
CA LEU A 72 10.22 -2.52 13.79
C LEU A 72 10.97 -3.84 13.96
N ILE A 73 12.05 -3.86 14.73
CA ILE A 73 12.83 -5.06 15.04
C ILE A 73 11.96 -6.10 15.75
N GLU A 74 11.27 -5.69 16.82
CA GLU A 74 10.37 -6.59 17.56
C GLU A 74 9.25 -7.17 16.68
N ALA A 75 8.67 -6.33 15.81
CA ALA A 75 7.63 -6.78 14.88
C ALA A 75 8.18 -7.73 13.83
N ALA A 76 9.40 -7.50 13.32
CA ALA A 76 10.07 -8.40 12.39
C ALA A 76 10.28 -9.77 13.03
N GLU A 77 10.78 -9.83 14.26
CA GLU A 77 10.97 -11.09 15.01
C GLU A 77 9.64 -11.82 15.24
N LYS A 78 8.57 -11.11 15.61
CA LYS A 78 7.22 -11.69 15.75
C LYS A 78 6.67 -12.27 14.44
N LEU A 79 7.11 -11.75 13.30
CA LEU A 79 6.76 -12.23 11.96
C LEU A 79 7.67 -13.38 11.47
N GLY A 80 8.72 -13.71 12.24
CA GLY A 80 9.61 -14.84 11.99
C GLY A 80 10.93 -14.51 11.34
N TYR A 81 11.31 -13.22 11.29
CA TYR A 81 12.66 -12.83 10.87
C TYR A 81 13.69 -13.30 11.93
N PRO A 82 14.89 -13.78 11.54
CA PRO A 82 15.49 -13.75 10.19
C PRO A 82 15.17 -14.97 9.30
N GLU A 83 14.51 -16.00 9.82
CA GLU A 83 14.21 -17.23 9.06
C GLU A 83 13.23 -16.98 7.92
N LYS A 84 12.33 -16.02 8.11
CA LYS A 84 11.36 -15.55 7.12
C LYS A 84 11.63 -14.11 6.75
N ASP A 85 11.53 -13.82 5.48
CA ASP A 85 11.54 -12.45 5.00
C ASP A 85 10.30 -11.70 5.47
N VAL A 86 10.42 -10.39 5.68
CA VAL A 86 9.32 -9.51 6.02
C VAL A 86 9.34 -8.26 5.15
N VAL A 87 8.18 -7.65 4.97
CA VAL A 87 8.05 -6.42 4.17
C VAL A 87 7.68 -5.25 5.06
N PHE A 88 8.36 -4.12 4.90
CA PHE A 88 7.87 -2.89 5.48
C PHE A 88 7.65 -1.81 4.43
N LYS A 89 6.68 -0.95 4.68
CA LYS A 89 6.26 0.10 3.75
C LYS A 89 5.56 1.24 4.50
N PRO A 90 5.58 2.47 3.97
CA PRO A 90 4.74 3.53 4.50
C PRO A 90 3.25 3.13 4.43
N PRO A 91 2.44 3.43 5.46
CA PRO A 91 0.99 3.22 5.40
C PRO A 91 0.36 3.97 4.23
N GLU A 92 0.83 5.16 3.97
CA GLU A 92 0.43 6.00 2.85
C GLU A 92 1.56 6.09 1.83
N GLY A 93 1.24 6.18 0.56
CA GLY A 93 2.22 6.27 -0.51
C GLY A 93 1.82 5.44 -1.73
N LYS A 94 2.39 5.78 -2.87
CA LYS A 94 2.01 5.27 -4.21
C LYS A 94 3.25 4.83 -4.99
N GLY A 95 3.05 3.91 -5.95
CA GLY A 95 4.11 3.48 -6.85
C GLY A 95 5.24 2.72 -6.16
N ALA A 96 4.93 1.89 -5.17
CA ALA A 96 5.89 1.08 -4.40
C ALA A 96 7.03 1.86 -3.73
N ARG A 97 6.92 3.19 -3.62
CA ARG A 97 7.93 4.02 -2.93
C ARG A 97 7.99 3.67 -1.45
N GLY A 98 9.21 3.46 -0.95
CA GLY A 98 9.43 3.10 0.44
C GLY A 98 9.10 1.64 0.80
N VAL A 99 8.71 0.80 -0.16
CA VAL A 99 8.56 -0.64 0.07
C VAL A 99 9.93 -1.30 0.13
N ARG A 100 10.20 -2.04 1.20
CA ARG A 100 11.44 -2.80 1.38
C ARG A 100 11.12 -4.19 1.88
N VAL A 101 11.88 -5.15 1.41
CA VAL A 101 11.94 -6.52 1.92
C VAL A 101 13.15 -6.63 2.82
N LEU A 102 12.92 -6.92 4.08
CA LEU A 102 13.95 -7.21 5.05
C LEU A 102 14.29 -8.69 4.95
N THR A 103 15.53 -8.99 4.58
CA THR A 103 16.01 -10.35 4.32
C THR A 103 17.51 -10.48 4.60
N GLU A 104 17.92 -11.62 5.12
CA GLU A 104 19.34 -12.01 5.25
C GLU A 104 19.81 -12.91 4.09
N LYS A 105 18.88 -13.28 3.20
CA LYS A 105 19.14 -14.26 2.12
C LYS A 105 19.51 -13.61 0.78
N SER A 106 19.59 -12.28 0.70
CA SER A 106 19.86 -11.61 -0.57
C SER A 106 21.30 -11.80 -0.99
N ASP A 107 21.52 -12.51 -2.08
CA ASP A 107 22.81 -12.47 -2.79
C ASP A 107 22.94 -11.11 -3.49
N ARG A 108 23.79 -10.27 -2.95
CA ARG A 108 24.03 -8.92 -3.50
C ARG A 108 24.61 -8.95 -4.91
N TYR A 109 25.38 -9.99 -5.24
CA TYR A 109 25.92 -10.15 -6.59
C TYR A 109 24.78 -10.45 -7.58
N ASP A 110 23.89 -11.37 -7.23
CA ASP A 110 22.74 -11.71 -8.05
C ASP A 110 21.79 -10.53 -8.22
N LEU A 111 21.51 -9.81 -7.13
CA LEU A 111 20.70 -8.59 -7.18
C LEU A 111 21.32 -7.50 -8.05
N LEU A 112 22.67 -7.39 -8.07
CA LEU A 112 23.36 -6.39 -8.86
C LEU A 112 23.26 -6.64 -10.36
N PHE A 113 23.35 -7.90 -10.78
CA PHE A 113 23.48 -8.25 -12.19
C PHE A 113 22.20 -8.85 -12.81
N ASN A 114 21.37 -9.51 -12.02
CA ASN A 114 20.20 -10.24 -12.49
C ASN A 114 18.88 -9.75 -11.90
N GLY A 115 18.94 -8.98 -10.80
CA GLY A 115 17.76 -8.49 -10.10
C GLY A 115 17.16 -7.21 -10.68
N ARG A 116 15.90 -6.96 -10.37
CA ARG A 116 15.28 -5.63 -10.52
C ARG A 116 15.94 -4.65 -9.53
N PRO A 117 15.81 -3.31 -9.75
CA PRO A 117 16.63 -2.34 -9.04
C PRO A 117 16.73 -2.58 -7.54
N PHE A 118 17.93 -2.50 -7.03
CA PHE A 118 18.49 -2.68 -5.70
C PHE A 118 17.66 -2.30 -4.49
N ALA A 119 16.82 -1.31 -4.65
CA ALA A 119 16.20 -0.61 -3.53
C ALA A 119 15.09 -1.40 -2.81
N LYS A 120 14.79 -2.62 -3.24
CA LYS A 120 13.71 -3.41 -2.65
C LYS A 120 14.17 -4.25 -1.45
N PHE A 121 15.40 -4.74 -1.46
CA PHE A 121 15.93 -5.65 -0.45
C PHE A 121 16.93 -4.95 0.47
N ILE A 122 16.86 -5.20 1.75
CA ILE A 122 17.72 -4.61 2.77
C ILE A 122 17.95 -5.63 3.89
N SER A 123 19.17 -5.73 4.43
CA SER A 123 19.45 -6.50 5.64
C SER A 123 19.14 -5.69 6.90
N MET A 124 19.05 -6.37 8.05
CA MET A 124 18.84 -5.68 9.33
C MET A 124 20.02 -4.75 9.66
N ASP A 125 21.23 -5.16 9.39
CA ASP A 125 22.43 -4.34 9.66
C ASP A 125 22.46 -3.10 8.78
N GLU A 126 22.11 -3.24 7.51
CA GLU A 126 22.02 -2.12 6.57
C GLU A 126 20.89 -1.15 6.96
N LEU A 127 19.73 -1.68 7.42
CA LEU A 127 18.65 -0.86 7.95
C LEU A 127 19.11 -0.08 9.17
N LYS A 128 19.72 -0.74 10.16
CA LYS A 128 20.22 -0.10 11.38
C LYS A 128 21.26 0.98 11.06
N SER A 129 22.23 0.69 10.20
CA SER A 129 23.25 1.66 9.81
C SER A 129 22.69 2.85 9.02
N THR A 130 21.65 2.63 8.23
CA THR A 130 20.99 3.71 7.46
C THR A 130 20.19 4.65 8.35
N VAL A 131 19.49 4.09 9.33
CA VAL A 131 18.65 4.88 10.24
C VAL A 131 19.50 5.57 11.32
N GLU A 132 20.54 4.87 11.83
CA GLU A 132 21.39 5.34 12.95
C GLU A 132 20.51 5.84 14.12
N GLU A 133 20.70 7.12 14.50
CA GLU A 133 19.93 7.80 15.56
C GLU A 133 18.71 8.58 15.05
N LYS A 134 18.37 8.45 13.74
CA LYS A 134 17.26 9.17 13.13
C LYS A 134 15.92 8.53 13.48
N GLU A 135 14.92 9.36 13.65
CA GLU A 135 13.55 8.90 13.76
C GLU A 135 13.06 8.31 12.42
N ILE A 136 12.35 7.20 12.48
CA ILE A 136 11.68 6.65 11.31
C ILE A 136 10.24 7.18 11.22
N PRO A 137 9.72 7.39 9.99
CA PRO A 137 8.29 7.67 9.84
C PRO A 137 7.46 6.44 10.25
N PRO A 138 6.17 6.60 10.52
CA PRO A 138 5.29 5.44 10.71
C PRO A 138 5.39 4.48 9.53
N LEU A 139 5.65 3.21 9.83
CA LEU A 139 5.77 2.14 8.83
C LEU A 139 4.81 1.01 9.18
N MET A 140 4.25 0.38 8.16
CA MET A 140 3.57 -0.89 8.28
C MET A 140 4.56 -2.00 7.94
N ILE A 141 4.79 -2.93 8.86
CA ILE A 141 5.56 -4.15 8.64
C ILE A 141 4.62 -5.34 8.59
N MET A 142 4.88 -6.29 7.71
CA MET A 142 4.01 -7.42 7.45
C MET A 142 4.77 -8.64 6.95
N GLU A 143 4.12 -9.80 7.00
CA GLU A 143 4.62 -11.03 6.39
C GLU A 143 4.95 -10.80 4.91
N TYR A 144 6.08 -11.36 4.46
CA TYR A 144 6.37 -11.48 3.03
C TYR A 144 5.56 -12.64 2.47
N LEU A 145 4.77 -12.36 1.45
CA LEU A 145 4.03 -13.40 0.72
C LEU A 145 4.88 -13.84 -0.47
N ASP A 146 5.32 -15.08 -0.42
CA ASP A 146 6.00 -15.71 -1.55
C ASP A 146 4.97 -16.15 -2.59
N GLY A 147 5.28 -15.94 -3.87
CA GLY A 147 4.40 -16.32 -4.96
C GLY A 147 4.36 -15.31 -6.11
N VAL A 148 3.44 -15.55 -7.02
CA VAL A 148 3.22 -14.69 -8.19
C VAL A 148 2.28 -13.55 -7.82
N GLU A 149 2.75 -12.32 -8.02
CA GLU A 149 1.91 -11.13 -7.87
C GLU A 149 0.96 -11.00 -9.06
N LEU A 150 -0.33 -11.02 -8.78
CA LEU A 150 -1.37 -10.78 -9.78
C LEU A 150 -1.99 -9.40 -9.55
N LYS A 151 -2.15 -8.65 -10.62
CA LYS A 151 -2.89 -7.40 -10.62
C LYS A 151 -4.26 -7.64 -11.28
N ILE A 152 -5.32 -7.39 -10.52
CA ILE A 152 -6.69 -7.54 -11.00
C ILE A 152 -7.34 -6.15 -11.00
N ASP A 153 -7.79 -5.69 -12.16
CA ASP A 153 -8.46 -4.41 -12.33
C ASP A 153 -9.96 -4.64 -12.65
N PRO A 154 -10.84 -4.72 -11.65
CA PRO A 154 -12.26 -4.92 -11.86
C PRO A 154 -13.00 -3.60 -12.10
N VAL A 155 -14.05 -3.66 -12.93
CA VAL A 155 -15.09 -2.64 -12.99
C VAL A 155 -16.29 -3.14 -12.20
N LEU A 156 -16.69 -2.39 -11.19
CA LEU A 156 -17.80 -2.77 -10.31
C LEU A 156 -18.95 -1.77 -10.39
N GLN A 157 -20.15 -2.29 -10.22
CA GLN A 157 -21.35 -1.48 -10.01
C GLN A 157 -22.20 -2.13 -8.89
N ASN A 158 -22.51 -1.36 -7.85
CA ASN A 158 -23.31 -1.82 -6.70
C ASN A 158 -22.77 -3.12 -6.03
N GLY A 159 -21.46 -3.33 -6.03
CA GLY A 159 -20.82 -4.52 -5.47
C GLY A 159 -20.73 -5.72 -6.43
N GLU A 160 -21.28 -5.63 -7.64
CA GLU A 160 -21.19 -6.66 -8.67
C GLU A 160 -20.03 -6.35 -9.64
N ILE A 161 -19.26 -7.36 -9.98
CA ILE A 161 -18.17 -7.24 -10.97
C ILE A 161 -18.79 -7.33 -12.38
N LEU A 162 -18.71 -6.24 -13.12
CA LEU A 162 -19.17 -6.20 -14.52
C LEU A 162 -18.15 -6.79 -15.49
N THR A 163 -16.87 -6.50 -15.24
CA THR A 163 -15.74 -7.04 -16.01
C THR A 163 -14.46 -6.90 -15.20
N CYS A 164 -13.44 -7.66 -15.53
CA CYS A 164 -12.10 -7.52 -14.95
C CYS A 164 -11.03 -7.87 -15.98
N SER A 165 -9.83 -7.29 -15.79
CA SER A 165 -8.60 -7.75 -16.45
C SER A 165 -7.62 -8.26 -15.38
N VAL A 166 -6.78 -9.22 -15.78
CA VAL A 166 -5.73 -9.83 -14.95
C VAL A 166 -4.40 -9.68 -15.64
#